data_a70a04ff38b025a9e22d830d70570b0a
#
_entry.id   a70a04ff38b025a9e22d830d70570b0a
#
_cell.length_a   1.000
_cell.length_b   1.000
_cell.length_c   1.000
_cell.angle_alpha   90.00
_cell.angle_beta   90.00
_cell.angle_gamma   90.00
#
_symmetry.space_group_name_H-M   'P 1'
#
loop_
_entity.id
_entity.type
_entity.pdbx_description
1 polymer ?
#
loop_
_entity_poly.entity_id
_entity_poly.type
_entity_poly.pdbx_seq_one_letter_code
_entity_poly.pdbx_strand_id
1 'polypeptide(L)'
;FVKDDLNLSAAFLAGLGFWAGIPWALKMPLGHLVDLIWNKKNYMVFFGAGLIALSLLIMHGLIIHTEFMAEIFSVETWFVISVILAPVGYVVQDVVADAMTVEAVPLTDDQGAEYSRDQIKTMHTTMQTLGRFAIIGGTVLVALANVVLFSNVDSLDQADKIQLYGSIYIYALIIPVVSILGVFLAAYLRNQKIKKLQSQGLQLKEEREGEKTKINWWILGGSLIFVIFTLSIGSFNVPYAQEIVF
;
A
#
# COMPACT_ATOMS: atom_id res chain seq x y z
N PHE A 1 -11.27 7.40 -21.17
CA PHE A 1 -10.72 8.66 -20.67
C PHE A 1 -9.22 8.78 -20.98
N VAL A 2 -8.35 7.97 -20.32
CA VAL A 2 -6.87 8.12 -20.43
C VAL A 2 -6.38 8.02 -21.87
N LYS A 3 -6.95 7.13 -22.67
CA LYS A 3 -6.61 6.98 -24.10
C LYS A 3 -7.20 8.09 -24.96
N ASP A 4 -8.44 8.45 -24.72
CA ASP A 4 -9.21 9.31 -25.63
C ASP A 4 -9.08 10.79 -25.28
N ASP A 5 -9.06 11.14 -23.99
CA ASP A 5 -8.97 12.53 -23.53
C ASP A 5 -7.52 12.98 -23.26
N LEU A 6 -6.65 12.10 -22.77
CA LEU A 6 -5.24 12.40 -22.54
C LEU A 6 -4.34 12.01 -23.72
N ASN A 7 -4.88 11.44 -24.82
CA ASN A 7 -4.16 11.02 -26.02
C ASN A 7 -2.98 10.06 -25.78
N LEU A 8 -3.02 9.26 -24.70
CA LEU A 8 -1.97 8.31 -24.39
C LEU A 8 -2.13 7.01 -25.17
N SER A 9 -1.06 6.54 -25.82
CA SER A 9 -1.12 5.32 -26.63
C SER A 9 -1.34 4.07 -25.79
N ALA A 10 -2.02 3.06 -26.35
CA ALA A 10 -2.21 1.78 -25.69
C ALA A 10 -0.88 1.08 -25.37
N ALA A 11 0.12 1.22 -26.24
CA ALA A 11 1.47 0.68 -26.00
C ALA A 11 2.16 1.35 -24.80
N PHE A 12 2.01 2.68 -24.65
CA PHE A 12 2.51 3.42 -23.50
C PHE A 12 1.85 2.94 -22.19
N LEU A 13 0.52 2.77 -22.20
CA LEU A 13 -0.22 2.30 -21.03
C LEU A 13 0.17 0.85 -20.64
N ALA A 14 0.39 -0.02 -21.62
CA ALA A 14 0.86 -1.37 -21.38
C ALA A 14 2.27 -1.39 -20.76
N GLY A 15 3.18 -0.55 -21.28
CA GLY A 15 4.52 -0.37 -20.69
C GLY A 15 4.48 0.13 -19.26
N LEU A 16 3.56 1.05 -18.93
CA LEU A 16 3.39 1.53 -17.57
C LEU A 16 2.94 0.43 -16.59
N GLY A 17 2.17 -0.56 -17.03
CA GLY A 17 1.78 -1.70 -16.20
C GLY A 17 2.99 -2.46 -15.66
N PHE A 18 4.02 -2.65 -16.49
CA PHE A 18 5.29 -3.23 -16.04
C PHE A 18 5.97 -2.37 -14.96
N TRP A 19 6.13 -1.07 -15.21
CA TRP A 19 6.78 -0.16 -14.26
C TRP A 19 6.01 -0.03 -12.94
N ALA A 20 4.69 -0.07 -12.98
CA ALA A 20 3.83 -0.06 -11.79
C ALA A 20 3.97 -1.36 -10.95
N GLY A 21 4.38 -2.46 -11.56
CA GLY A 21 4.67 -3.73 -10.87
C GLY A 21 6.00 -3.75 -10.11
N ILE A 22 7.00 -2.96 -10.55
CA ILE A 22 8.35 -2.96 -9.96
C ILE A 22 8.37 -2.69 -8.44
N PRO A 23 7.57 -1.77 -7.87
CA PRO A 23 7.57 -1.56 -6.43
C PRO A 23 7.33 -2.81 -5.59
N TRP A 24 6.61 -3.81 -6.12
CA TRP A 24 6.41 -5.09 -5.44
C TRP A 24 7.71 -5.90 -5.28
N ALA A 25 8.66 -5.74 -6.19
CA ALA A 25 9.99 -6.32 -6.05
C ALA A 25 10.76 -5.75 -4.83
N LEU A 26 10.40 -4.55 -4.39
CA LEU A 26 10.98 -3.91 -3.20
C LEU A 26 10.36 -4.41 -1.88
N LYS A 27 9.34 -5.27 -1.92
CA LYS A 27 8.64 -5.74 -0.70
C LYS A 27 9.62 -6.41 0.26
N MET A 28 10.53 -7.24 -0.22
CA MET A 28 11.49 -7.94 0.62
C MET A 28 12.51 -7.00 1.32
N PRO A 29 13.22 -6.08 0.64
CA PRO A 29 14.10 -5.13 1.31
C PRO A 29 13.35 -4.15 2.21
N LEU A 30 12.13 -3.74 1.84
CA LEU A 30 11.28 -2.91 2.69
C LEU A 30 10.86 -3.65 3.97
N GLY A 31 10.57 -4.96 3.89
CA GLY A 31 10.30 -5.79 5.07
C GLY A 31 11.47 -5.78 6.04
N HIS A 32 12.69 -5.96 5.53
CA HIS A 32 13.88 -5.86 6.36
C HIS A 32 14.09 -4.45 6.94
N LEU A 33 13.79 -3.39 6.18
CA LEU A 33 13.81 -2.02 6.67
C LEU A 33 12.81 -1.82 7.82
N VAL A 34 11.60 -2.33 7.71
CA VAL A 34 10.59 -2.29 8.79
C VAL A 34 11.11 -2.97 10.05
N ASP A 35 11.78 -4.13 9.91
CA ASP A 35 12.41 -4.82 11.02
C ASP A 35 13.50 -3.98 11.70
N LEU A 36 14.30 -3.25 10.92
CA LEU A 36 15.35 -2.37 11.45
C LEU A 36 14.80 -1.15 12.20
N ILE A 37 13.67 -0.61 11.74
CA ILE A 37 13.03 0.57 12.34
C ILE A 37 11.75 0.21 13.11
N TRP A 38 11.67 -0.98 13.69
CA TRP A 38 10.48 -1.57 14.30
C TRP A 38 9.66 -0.58 15.14
N ASN A 39 10.31 0.16 16.02
CA ASN A 39 9.66 1.13 16.91
C ASN A 39 9.09 2.36 16.18
N LYS A 40 9.50 2.59 14.94
CA LYS A 40 9.11 3.74 14.12
C LYS A 40 8.33 3.34 12.87
N LYS A 41 7.96 2.05 12.70
CA LYS A 41 7.27 1.53 11.52
C LYS A 41 5.97 2.28 11.18
N ASN A 42 5.28 2.82 12.18
CA ASN A 42 4.06 3.60 11.97
C ASN A 42 4.28 4.83 11.07
N TYR A 43 5.49 5.45 11.12
CA TYR A 43 5.81 6.57 10.22
C TYR A 43 5.79 6.15 8.75
N MET A 44 6.10 4.90 8.44
CA MET A 44 6.03 4.39 7.07
C MET A 44 4.59 4.30 6.58
N VAL A 45 3.59 4.06 7.46
CA VAL A 45 2.17 4.10 7.08
C VAL A 45 1.79 5.52 6.65
N PHE A 46 2.18 6.54 7.42
CA PHE A 46 1.92 7.93 7.05
C PHE A 46 2.61 8.33 5.76
N PHE A 47 3.86 7.89 5.57
CA PHE A 47 4.61 8.12 4.33
C PHE A 47 3.93 7.46 3.14
N GLY A 48 3.57 6.17 3.23
CA GLY A 48 2.86 5.46 2.18
C GLY A 48 1.49 6.07 1.87
N ALA A 49 0.72 6.45 2.92
CA ALA A 49 -0.55 7.16 2.76
C ALA A 49 -0.37 8.50 2.03
N GLY A 50 0.70 9.24 2.36
CA GLY A 50 1.05 10.49 1.68
C GLY A 50 1.35 10.31 0.19
N LEU A 51 2.09 9.25 -0.18
CA LEU A 51 2.38 8.94 -1.58
C LEU A 51 1.11 8.58 -2.36
N ILE A 52 0.22 7.76 -1.77
CA ILE A 52 -1.06 7.41 -2.37
C ILE A 52 -1.92 8.67 -2.54
N ALA A 53 -2.04 9.49 -1.50
CA ALA A 53 -2.81 10.72 -1.56
C ALA A 53 -2.26 11.67 -2.62
N LEU A 54 -0.94 11.83 -2.70
CA LEU A 54 -0.29 12.67 -3.73
C LEU A 54 -0.58 12.14 -5.14
N SER A 55 -0.50 10.83 -5.37
CA SER A 55 -0.88 10.20 -6.64
C SER A 55 -2.32 10.54 -7.03
N LEU A 56 -3.27 10.37 -6.10
CA LEU A 56 -4.69 10.64 -6.35
C LEU A 56 -4.94 12.13 -6.64
N LEU A 57 -4.26 13.03 -5.92
CA LEU A 57 -4.37 14.48 -6.16
C LEU A 57 -3.77 14.89 -7.51
N ILE A 58 -2.65 14.30 -7.91
CA ILE A 58 -2.06 14.51 -9.25
C ILE A 58 -3.06 14.08 -10.32
N MET A 59 -3.67 12.90 -10.19
CA MET A 59 -4.66 12.44 -11.17
C MET A 59 -5.90 13.32 -11.21
N HIS A 60 -6.41 13.74 -10.05
CA HIS A 60 -7.50 14.71 -10.00
C HIS A 60 -7.14 16.02 -10.73
N GLY A 61 -5.98 16.61 -10.41
CA GLY A 61 -5.50 17.83 -11.05
C GLY A 61 -5.32 17.66 -12.56
N LEU A 62 -4.76 16.53 -12.99
CA LEU A 62 -4.55 16.23 -14.41
C LEU A 62 -5.86 16.10 -15.19
N ILE A 63 -6.95 15.66 -14.55
CA ILE A 63 -8.26 15.51 -15.18
C ILE A 63 -9.02 16.84 -15.20
N ILE A 64 -9.04 17.57 -14.09
CA ILE A 64 -9.86 18.78 -13.94
C ILE A 64 -9.13 20.03 -14.42
N HIS A 65 -7.80 20.09 -14.28
CA HIS A 65 -6.96 21.25 -14.57
C HIS A 65 -5.83 20.89 -15.55
N THR A 66 -6.15 20.15 -16.61
CA THR A 66 -5.17 19.62 -17.58
C THR A 66 -4.26 20.71 -18.13
N GLU A 67 -4.80 21.87 -18.54
CA GLU A 67 -4.02 22.98 -19.10
C GLU A 67 -3.00 23.52 -18.10
N PHE A 68 -3.42 23.80 -16.88
CA PHE A 68 -2.53 24.28 -15.82
C PHE A 68 -1.43 23.25 -15.48
N MET A 69 -1.78 21.97 -15.39
CA MET A 69 -0.80 20.92 -15.14
C MET A 69 0.20 20.78 -16.28
N ALA A 70 -0.25 20.94 -17.53
CA ALA A 70 0.57 20.86 -18.73
C ALA A 70 1.59 22.02 -18.86
N GLU A 71 1.34 23.16 -18.24
CA GLU A 71 2.32 24.26 -18.16
C GLU A 71 3.54 23.92 -17.30
N ILE A 72 3.42 23.00 -16.34
CA ILE A 72 4.49 22.62 -15.40
C ILE A 72 5.28 21.44 -15.96
N PHE A 73 4.61 20.34 -16.30
CA PHE A 73 5.17 19.16 -16.95
C PHE A 73 4.18 18.60 -17.97
N SER A 74 4.66 17.81 -18.94
CA SER A 74 3.77 17.17 -19.90
C SER A 74 2.75 16.24 -19.21
N VAL A 75 1.60 16.06 -19.84
CA VAL A 75 0.52 15.17 -19.35
C VAL A 75 1.04 13.77 -19.09
N GLU A 76 1.88 13.25 -20.00
CA GLU A 76 2.51 11.91 -19.86
C GLU A 76 3.38 11.85 -18.61
N THR A 77 4.17 12.89 -18.33
CA THR A 77 5.05 12.94 -17.15
C THR A 77 4.25 12.89 -15.87
N TRP A 78 3.20 13.70 -15.75
CA TRP A 78 2.32 13.68 -14.59
C TRP A 78 1.64 12.33 -14.41
N PHE A 79 1.18 11.73 -15.50
CA PHE A 79 0.54 10.42 -15.49
C PHE A 79 1.52 9.34 -15.00
N VAL A 80 2.76 9.32 -15.53
CA VAL A 80 3.81 8.38 -15.08
C VAL A 80 4.12 8.56 -13.59
N ILE A 81 4.30 9.79 -13.13
CA ILE A 81 4.56 10.09 -11.72
C ILE A 81 3.43 9.51 -10.85
N SER A 82 2.18 9.79 -11.19
CA SER A 82 1.03 9.29 -10.44
C SER A 82 0.98 7.76 -10.43
N VAL A 83 1.11 7.12 -11.58
CA VAL A 83 1.05 5.65 -11.73
C VAL A 83 2.17 4.94 -10.96
N ILE A 84 3.31 5.58 -10.75
CA ILE A 84 4.41 5.00 -9.95
C ILE A 84 4.23 5.27 -8.45
N LEU A 85 3.78 6.47 -8.07
CA LEU A 85 3.63 6.86 -6.67
C LEU A 85 2.64 5.97 -5.91
N ALA A 86 1.50 5.64 -6.52
CA ALA A 86 0.48 4.83 -5.86
C ALA A 86 1.00 3.42 -5.48
N PRO A 87 1.60 2.62 -6.39
CA PRO A 87 2.16 1.32 -6.03
C PRO A 87 3.29 1.40 -5.01
N VAL A 88 4.16 2.42 -5.09
CA VAL A 88 5.21 2.62 -4.07
C VAL A 88 4.59 2.84 -2.69
N GLY A 89 3.61 3.74 -2.58
CA GLY A 89 2.88 3.98 -1.34
C GLY A 89 2.16 2.73 -0.83
N TYR A 90 1.58 1.97 -1.74
CA TYR A 90 0.88 0.73 -1.46
C TYR A 90 1.81 -0.33 -0.85
N VAL A 91 2.95 -0.59 -1.50
CA VAL A 91 3.92 -1.59 -1.03
C VAL A 91 4.49 -1.20 0.33
N VAL A 92 4.79 0.08 0.55
CA VAL A 92 5.25 0.55 1.86
C VAL A 92 4.22 0.27 2.95
N GLN A 93 2.92 0.53 2.71
CA GLN A 93 1.87 0.25 3.68
C GLN A 93 1.66 -1.25 3.89
N ASP A 94 1.68 -2.04 2.82
CA ASP A 94 1.47 -3.49 2.86
C ASP A 94 2.54 -4.18 3.71
N VAL A 95 3.80 -3.81 3.55
CA VAL A 95 4.89 -4.35 4.38
C VAL A 95 4.73 -4.03 5.86
N VAL A 96 4.28 -2.81 6.18
CA VAL A 96 4.01 -2.45 7.58
C VAL A 96 2.78 -3.17 8.11
N ALA A 97 1.74 -3.34 7.30
CA ALA A 97 0.55 -4.10 7.68
C ALA A 97 0.91 -5.56 8.00
N ASP A 98 1.75 -6.20 7.18
CA ASP A 98 2.26 -7.55 7.46
C ASP A 98 3.00 -7.59 8.81
N ALA A 99 3.87 -6.62 9.09
CA ALA A 99 4.57 -6.53 10.37
C ALA A 99 3.61 -6.32 11.56
N MET A 100 2.59 -5.48 11.39
CA MET A 100 1.59 -5.23 12.44
C MET A 100 0.70 -6.44 12.71
N THR A 101 0.43 -7.30 11.72
CA THR A 101 -0.32 -8.55 11.94
C THR A 101 0.44 -9.54 12.81
N VAL A 102 1.77 -9.58 12.68
CA VAL A 102 2.63 -10.38 13.57
C VAL A 102 2.59 -9.82 14.99
N GLU A 103 2.75 -8.50 15.15
CA GLU A 103 2.71 -7.83 16.46
C GLU A 103 1.35 -7.96 17.18
N ALA A 104 0.26 -8.08 16.43
CA ALA A 104 -1.08 -8.20 17.01
C ALA A 104 -1.32 -9.53 17.75
N VAL A 105 -0.51 -10.56 17.49
CA VAL A 105 -0.62 -11.87 18.14
C VAL A 105 0.02 -11.82 19.53
N PRO A 106 -0.77 -12.02 20.61
CA PRO A 106 -0.23 -12.03 21.98
C PRO A 106 0.57 -13.30 22.24
N LEU A 107 1.65 -13.20 23.01
CA LEU A 107 2.42 -14.37 23.49
C LEU A 107 1.87 -14.96 24.79
N THR A 108 1.08 -14.18 25.52
CA THR A 108 0.49 -14.59 26.80
C THR A 108 -1.02 -14.34 26.79
N ASP A 109 -1.73 -15.15 27.54
CA ASP A 109 -3.17 -14.97 27.78
C ASP A 109 -3.45 -13.82 28.79
N ASP A 110 -4.73 -13.58 29.08
CA ASP A 110 -5.17 -12.54 30.02
C ASP A 110 -4.77 -12.85 31.50
N GLN A 111 -4.27 -14.04 31.78
CA GLN A 111 -3.78 -14.46 33.10
C GLN A 111 -2.24 -14.45 33.17
N GLY A 112 -1.55 -14.13 32.07
CA GLY A 112 -0.10 -14.09 31.99
C GLY A 112 0.56 -15.44 31.65
N ALA A 113 -0.23 -16.51 31.40
CA ALA A 113 0.31 -17.78 30.95
C ALA A 113 0.74 -17.73 29.46
N GLU A 114 1.90 -18.34 29.17
CA GLU A 114 2.41 -18.34 27.77
C GLU A 114 1.59 -19.29 26.89
N TYR A 115 1.23 -18.82 25.70
CA TYR A 115 0.61 -19.66 24.69
C TYR A 115 1.59 -20.69 24.12
N SER A 116 1.08 -21.88 23.81
CA SER A 116 1.87 -22.89 23.10
C SER A 116 2.23 -22.43 21.68
N ARG A 117 3.31 -23.00 21.12
CA ARG A 117 3.73 -22.69 19.73
C ARG A 117 2.62 -22.93 18.70
N ASP A 118 1.81 -23.96 18.89
CA ASP A 118 0.70 -24.29 18.00
C ASP A 118 -0.44 -23.26 18.08
N GLN A 119 -0.73 -22.76 19.28
CA GLN A 119 -1.70 -21.69 19.48
C GLN A 119 -1.23 -20.38 18.81
N ILE A 120 0.03 -19.99 19.01
CA ILE A 120 0.62 -18.81 18.38
C ILE A 120 0.55 -18.95 16.86
N LYS A 121 0.95 -20.12 16.31
CA LYS A 121 0.87 -20.38 14.85
C LYS A 121 -0.56 -20.27 14.33
N THR A 122 -1.54 -20.79 15.05
CA THR A 122 -2.95 -20.69 14.68
C THR A 122 -3.43 -19.25 14.69
N MET A 123 -3.03 -18.45 15.69
CA MET A 123 -3.36 -17.02 15.76
C MET A 123 -2.74 -16.23 14.60
N HIS A 124 -1.48 -16.49 14.24
CA HIS A 124 -0.86 -15.87 13.04
C HIS A 124 -1.62 -16.22 11.77
N THR A 125 -2.00 -17.50 11.59
CA THR A 125 -2.80 -17.93 10.43
C THR A 125 -4.15 -17.24 10.40
N THR A 126 -4.80 -17.08 11.54
CA THR A 126 -6.08 -16.37 11.67
C THR A 126 -5.92 -14.90 11.27
N MET A 127 -4.89 -14.20 11.77
CA MET A 127 -4.62 -12.81 11.43
C MET A 127 -4.36 -12.63 9.92
N GLN A 128 -3.55 -13.51 9.31
CA GLN A 128 -3.32 -13.48 7.86
C GLN A 128 -4.60 -13.73 7.06
N THR A 129 -5.45 -14.65 7.54
CA THR A 129 -6.74 -14.93 6.90
C THR A 129 -7.67 -13.71 6.96
N LEU A 130 -7.77 -13.05 8.12
CA LEU A 130 -8.53 -11.81 8.28
C LEU A 130 -8.01 -10.69 7.37
N GLY A 131 -6.68 -10.56 7.24
CA GLY A 131 -6.07 -9.62 6.29
C GLY A 131 -6.51 -9.88 4.84
N ARG A 132 -6.54 -11.15 4.41
CA ARG A 132 -7.03 -11.53 3.08
C ARG A 132 -8.52 -11.22 2.89
N PHE A 133 -9.36 -11.48 3.90
CA PHE A 133 -10.77 -11.08 3.87
C PHE A 133 -10.93 -9.55 3.73
N ALA A 134 -10.11 -8.78 4.43
CA ALA A 134 -10.13 -7.32 4.32
C ALA A 134 -9.75 -6.85 2.90
N ILE A 135 -8.73 -7.46 2.27
CA ILE A 135 -8.32 -7.14 0.88
C ILE A 135 -9.46 -7.46 -0.10
N ILE A 136 -10.03 -8.66 -0.01
CA ILE A 136 -11.15 -9.08 -0.89
C ILE A 136 -12.36 -8.17 -0.66
N GLY A 137 -12.71 -7.90 0.60
CA GLY A 137 -13.80 -7.00 0.96
C GLY A 137 -13.59 -5.59 0.41
N GLY A 138 -12.36 -5.06 0.50
CA GLY A 138 -11.99 -3.77 -0.09
C GLY A 138 -12.16 -3.76 -1.61
N THR A 139 -11.73 -4.82 -2.30
CA THR A 139 -11.91 -4.96 -3.76
C THR A 139 -13.40 -4.97 -4.14
N VAL A 140 -14.24 -5.70 -3.41
CA VAL A 140 -15.70 -5.73 -3.63
C VAL A 140 -16.32 -4.35 -3.39
N LEU A 141 -15.93 -3.65 -2.32
CA LEU A 141 -16.44 -2.30 -2.03
C LEU A 141 -16.08 -1.30 -3.14
N VAL A 142 -14.84 -1.36 -3.65
CA VAL A 142 -14.42 -0.50 -4.77
C VAL A 142 -15.19 -0.84 -6.04
N ALA A 143 -15.41 -2.13 -6.33
CA ALA A 143 -16.22 -2.56 -7.48
C ALA A 143 -17.67 -2.06 -7.38
N LEU A 144 -18.29 -2.18 -6.21
CA LEU A 144 -19.65 -1.66 -5.96
C LEU A 144 -19.70 -0.14 -6.09
N ALA A 145 -18.72 0.58 -5.53
CA ALA A 145 -18.64 2.03 -5.67
C ALA A 145 -18.53 2.43 -7.15
N ASN A 146 -17.73 1.74 -7.94
CA ASN A 146 -17.62 1.98 -9.38
C ASN A 146 -18.96 1.75 -10.10
N VAL A 147 -19.66 0.65 -9.81
CA VAL A 147 -20.98 0.38 -10.42
C VAL A 147 -21.96 1.51 -10.10
N VAL A 148 -21.99 1.99 -8.87
CA VAL A 148 -22.89 3.07 -8.46
C VAL A 148 -22.51 4.40 -9.12
N LEU A 149 -21.23 4.76 -9.09
CA LEU A 149 -20.73 6.03 -9.62
C LEU A 149 -20.86 6.12 -11.16
N PHE A 150 -20.67 5.00 -11.86
CA PHE A 150 -20.74 4.95 -13.33
C PHE A 150 -22.09 4.50 -13.89
N SER A 151 -23.10 4.25 -13.05
CA SER A 151 -24.40 3.72 -13.50
C SER A 151 -25.09 4.56 -14.58
N ASN A 152 -24.88 5.87 -14.60
CA ASN A 152 -25.50 6.81 -15.51
C ASN A 152 -24.49 7.55 -16.41
N VAL A 153 -23.23 7.10 -16.48
CA VAL A 153 -22.16 7.82 -17.18
C VAL A 153 -22.45 8.05 -18.67
N ASP A 154 -23.12 7.11 -19.32
CA ASP A 154 -23.45 7.20 -20.75
C ASP A 154 -24.44 8.33 -21.06
N SER A 155 -25.26 8.73 -20.09
CA SER A 155 -26.24 9.81 -20.23
C SER A 155 -25.67 11.21 -19.93
N LEU A 156 -24.43 11.30 -19.42
CA LEU A 156 -23.78 12.57 -19.09
C LEU A 156 -23.16 13.20 -20.33
N ASP A 157 -23.10 14.52 -20.34
CA ASP A 157 -22.31 15.26 -21.34
C ASP A 157 -20.79 15.11 -21.04
N GLN A 158 -19.95 15.62 -21.96
CA GLN A 158 -18.49 15.49 -21.84
C GLN A 158 -17.93 16.23 -20.61
N ALA A 159 -18.49 17.40 -20.28
CA ALA A 159 -18.03 18.19 -19.14
C ALA A 159 -18.37 17.48 -17.81
N ASP A 160 -19.57 16.93 -17.69
CA ASP A 160 -20.01 16.20 -16.52
C ASP A 160 -19.22 14.89 -16.35
N LYS A 161 -18.87 14.21 -17.46
CA LYS A 161 -17.98 13.03 -17.41
C LYS A 161 -16.61 13.35 -16.85
N ILE A 162 -15.98 14.42 -17.31
CA ILE A 162 -14.69 14.88 -16.79
C ILE A 162 -14.79 15.19 -15.29
N GLN A 163 -15.84 15.90 -14.88
CA GLN A 163 -16.09 16.22 -13.47
C GLN A 163 -16.28 14.95 -12.62
N LEU A 164 -17.03 13.98 -13.12
CA LEU A 164 -17.22 12.70 -12.44
C LEU A 164 -15.91 11.94 -12.29
N TYR A 165 -15.12 11.79 -13.37
CA TYR A 165 -13.82 11.12 -13.31
C TYR A 165 -12.85 11.79 -12.34
N GLY A 166 -12.78 13.12 -12.34
CA GLY A 166 -11.97 13.87 -11.38
C GLY A 166 -12.41 13.65 -9.94
N SER A 167 -13.72 13.65 -9.69
CA SER A 167 -14.30 13.48 -8.34
C SER A 167 -13.98 12.11 -7.73
N ILE A 168 -13.89 11.05 -8.54
CA ILE A 168 -13.55 9.70 -8.07
C ILE A 168 -12.19 9.69 -7.35
N TYR A 169 -11.20 10.41 -7.85
CA TYR A 169 -9.89 10.50 -7.20
C TYR A 169 -9.95 11.22 -5.86
N ILE A 170 -10.82 12.22 -5.72
CA ILE A 170 -11.07 12.88 -4.42
C ILE A 170 -11.78 11.91 -3.45
N TYR A 171 -12.79 11.17 -3.91
CA TYR A 171 -13.44 10.17 -3.06
C TYR A 171 -12.48 9.06 -2.65
N ALA A 172 -11.58 8.65 -3.54
CA ALA A 172 -10.56 7.65 -3.25
C ALA A 172 -9.57 8.08 -2.15
N LEU A 173 -9.46 9.38 -1.82
CA LEU A 173 -8.66 9.85 -0.67
C LEU A 173 -9.14 9.29 0.68
N ILE A 174 -10.36 8.74 0.74
CA ILE A 174 -10.82 8.01 1.93
C ILE A 174 -9.90 6.82 2.24
N ILE A 175 -9.28 6.20 1.23
CA ILE A 175 -8.42 5.02 1.39
C ILE A 175 -7.19 5.33 2.26
N PRO A 176 -6.32 6.31 1.92
CA PRO A 176 -5.20 6.67 2.78
C PRO A 176 -5.65 7.22 4.14
N VAL A 177 -6.80 7.89 4.22
CA VAL A 177 -7.37 8.34 5.52
C VAL A 177 -7.71 7.16 6.41
N VAL A 178 -8.37 6.12 5.88
CA VAL A 178 -8.69 4.89 6.64
C VAL A 178 -7.41 4.20 7.12
N SER A 179 -6.35 4.15 6.31
CA SER A 179 -5.05 3.60 6.71
C SER A 179 -4.46 4.34 7.91
N ILE A 180 -4.50 5.68 7.89
CA ILE A 180 -4.04 6.53 8.99
C ILE A 180 -4.89 6.31 10.25
N LEU A 181 -6.21 6.28 10.12
CA LEU A 181 -7.13 6.00 11.24
C LEU A 181 -6.87 4.62 11.84
N GLY A 182 -6.51 3.63 11.03
CA GLY A 182 -6.11 2.30 11.49
C GLY A 182 -4.92 2.34 12.45
N VAL A 183 -3.90 3.15 12.17
CA VAL A 183 -2.74 3.33 13.07
C VAL A 183 -3.15 3.94 14.41
N PHE A 184 -3.99 4.97 14.39
CA PHE A 184 -4.49 5.59 15.63
C PHE A 184 -5.35 4.62 16.43
N LEU A 185 -6.22 3.85 15.77
CA LEU A 185 -7.04 2.83 16.42
C LEU A 185 -6.17 1.74 17.06
N ALA A 186 -5.16 1.24 16.33
CA ALA A 186 -4.23 0.24 16.87
C ALA A 186 -3.49 0.77 18.11
N ALA A 187 -2.99 2.01 18.07
CA ALA A 187 -2.35 2.65 19.20
C ALA A 187 -3.30 2.81 20.41
N TYR A 188 -4.55 3.20 20.15
CA TYR A 188 -5.57 3.35 21.19
C TYR A 188 -5.89 2.01 21.87
N LEU A 189 -6.14 0.96 21.07
CA LEU A 189 -6.44 -0.39 21.59
C LEU A 189 -5.25 -0.97 22.37
N ARG A 190 -4.02 -0.78 21.87
CA ARG A 190 -2.81 -1.17 22.58
C ARG A 190 -2.68 -0.47 23.92
N ASN A 191 -2.90 0.83 23.98
CA ASN A 191 -2.85 1.59 25.23
C ASN A 191 -3.92 1.12 26.23
N GLN A 192 -5.13 0.80 25.77
CA GLN A 192 -6.16 0.21 26.63
C GLN A 192 -5.73 -1.15 27.19
N LYS A 193 -5.15 -2.01 26.35
CA LYS A 193 -4.66 -3.34 26.78
C LYS A 193 -3.55 -3.20 27.81
N ILE A 194 -2.58 -2.30 27.59
CA ILE A 194 -1.51 -2.03 28.55
C ILE A 194 -2.08 -1.58 29.90
N LYS A 195 -3.02 -0.64 29.92
CA LYS A 195 -3.66 -0.16 31.17
C LYS A 195 -4.39 -1.29 31.91
N LYS A 196 -5.11 -2.15 31.16
CA LYS A 196 -5.80 -3.32 31.74
C LYS A 196 -4.83 -4.30 32.40
N LEU A 197 -3.72 -4.63 31.73
CA LEU A 197 -2.73 -5.54 32.27
C LEU A 197 -1.98 -4.95 33.49
N GLN A 198 -1.62 -3.67 33.42
CA GLN A 198 -1.00 -2.97 34.56
C GLN A 198 -1.90 -2.94 35.80
N SER A 199 -3.21 -2.78 35.63
CA SER A 199 -4.16 -2.84 36.75
C SER A 199 -4.24 -4.23 37.40
N GLN A 200 -3.82 -5.27 36.67
CA GLN A 200 -3.75 -6.66 37.14
C GLN A 200 -2.34 -7.04 37.65
N GLY A 201 -1.38 -6.10 37.65
CA GLY A 201 0.02 -6.37 38.02
C GLY A 201 0.80 -7.15 36.95
N LEU A 202 0.26 -7.25 35.72
CA LEU A 202 0.85 -7.95 34.60
C LEU A 202 1.51 -6.97 33.62
N GLN A 203 2.52 -7.44 32.89
CA GLN A 203 3.16 -6.69 31.80
C GLN A 203 2.84 -7.32 30.45
N LEU A 204 2.62 -6.48 29.43
CA LEU A 204 2.49 -6.95 28.06
C LEU A 204 3.85 -7.47 27.58
N LYS A 205 3.95 -8.77 27.29
CA LYS A 205 5.14 -9.36 26.68
C LYS A 205 4.97 -9.32 25.15
N GLU A 206 5.84 -8.59 24.48
CA GLU A 206 5.85 -8.49 23.00
C GLU A 206 6.91 -9.42 22.42
N GLU A 207 6.65 -10.00 21.24
CA GLU A 207 7.52 -10.99 20.60
C GLU A 207 8.94 -10.45 20.31
N ARG A 208 9.06 -9.12 20.09
CA ARG A 208 10.32 -8.45 19.76
C ARG A 208 10.76 -7.39 20.78
N GLU A 209 10.30 -7.49 22.02
CA GLU A 209 10.69 -6.52 23.04
C GLU A 209 12.18 -6.69 23.37
N GLY A 210 12.98 -5.67 22.99
CA GLY A 210 14.41 -5.67 23.23
C GLY A 210 15.30 -6.30 22.14
N GLU A 211 14.74 -6.97 21.14
CA GLU A 211 15.52 -7.49 20.02
C GLU A 211 15.91 -6.36 19.05
N LYS A 212 17.22 -6.13 18.90
CA LYS A 212 17.75 -5.28 17.82
C LYS A 212 18.05 -6.16 16.62
N THR A 213 17.21 -6.06 15.59
CA THR A 213 17.47 -6.71 14.30
C THR A 213 18.80 -6.21 13.72
N LYS A 214 19.68 -7.15 13.38
CA LYS A 214 20.95 -6.82 12.69
C LYS A 214 20.70 -6.71 11.19
N ILE A 215 21.48 -5.83 10.54
CA ILE A 215 21.43 -5.70 9.08
C ILE A 215 21.78 -7.04 8.44
N ASN A 216 20.86 -7.55 7.61
CA ASN A 216 21.07 -8.76 6.82
C ASN A 216 21.52 -8.38 5.40
N TRP A 217 22.84 -8.41 5.19
CA TRP A 217 23.43 -8.05 3.89
C TRP A 217 23.05 -9.00 2.76
N TRP A 218 22.66 -10.26 3.05
CA TRP A 218 22.19 -11.19 2.05
C TRP A 218 20.80 -10.78 1.52
N ILE A 219 19.90 -10.34 2.40
CA ILE A 219 18.60 -9.82 1.99
C ILE A 219 18.78 -8.55 1.16
N LEU A 220 19.56 -7.59 1.66
CA LEU A 220 19.76 -6.32 0.96
C LEU A 220 20.51 -6.51 -0.37
N GLY A 221 21.57 -7.30 -0.38
CA GLY A 221 22.37 -7.57 -1.59
C GLY A 221 21.58 -8.35 -2.63
N GLY A 222 20.89 -9.43 -2.23
CA GLY A 222 20.03 -10.20 -3.14
C GLY A 222 18.89 -9.37 -3.71
N SER A 223 18.24 -8.53 -2.88
CA SER A 223 17.20 -7.61 -3.32
C SER A 223 17.73 -6.55 -4.29
N LEU A 224 18.91 -6.00 -4.03
CA LEU A 224 19.55 -5.02 -4.92
C LEU A 224 19.85 -5.65 -6.30
N ILE A 225 20.41 -6.86 -6.31
CA ILE A 225 20.66 -7.61 -7.56
C ILE A 225 19.35 -7.82 -8.31
N PHE A 226 18.28 -8.24 -7.62
CA PHE A 226 16.99 -8.47 -8.24
C PHE A 226 16.37 -7.17 -8.80
N VAL A 227 16.47 -6.06 -8.08
CA VAL A 227 16.00 -4.75 -8.56
C VAL A 227 16.78 -4.30 -9.80
N ILE A 228 18.12 -4.42 -9.79
CA ILE A 228 18.95 -4.08 -10.95
C ILE A 228 18.58 -4.96 -12.15
N PHE A 229 18.41 -6.26 -11.94
CA PHE A 229 17.99 -7.20 -12.96
C PHE A 229 16.63 -6.81 -13.58
N THR A 230 15.62 -6.54 -12.74
CA THR A 230 14.28 -6.15 -13.16
C THR A 230 14.30 -4.83 -13.96
N LEU A 231 15.01 -3.81 -13.46
CA LEU A 231 15.16 -2.53 -14.15
C LEU A 231 15.89 -2.69 -15.50
N SER A 232 16.91 -3.54 -15.55
CA SER A 232 17.66 -3.81 -16.79
C SER A 232 16.76 -4.46 -17.84
N ILE A 233 16.00 -5.48 -17.48
CA ILE A 233 15.06 -6.15 -18.39
C ILE A 233 14.02 -5.16 -18.93
N GLY A 234 13.44 -4.32 -18.06
CA GLY A 234 12.48 -3.31 -18.48
C GLY A 234 13.06 -2.23 -19.38
N SER A 235 14.33 -1.84 -19.16
CA SER A 235 15.00 -0.80 -19.94
C SER A 235 15.44 -1.28 -21.33
N PHE A 236 15.77 -2.56 -21.48
CA PHE A 236 16.27 -3.11 -22.77
C PHE A 236 15.15 -3.61 -23.70
N ASN A 237 13.86 -3.35 -23.39
CA ASN A 237 12.72 -3.82 -24.17
C ASN A 237 12.79 -5.34 -24.50
N VAL A 238 13.16 -6.13 -23.52
CA VAL A 238 13.27 -7.59 -23.69
C VAL A 238 11.88 -8.16 -23.97
N PRO A 239 11.71 -8.96 -25.03
CA PRO A 239 10.45 -9.66 -25.27
C PRO A 239 10.08 -10.51 -24.05
N TYR A 240 8.79 -10.51 -23.71
CA TYR A 240 8.27 -11.25 -22.54
C TYR A 240 8.86 -10.80 -21.19
N ALA A 241 9.27 -9.52 -21.08
CA ALA A 241 9.86 -9.00 -19.86
C ALA A 241 8.96 -9.20 -18.62
N GLN A 242 7.65 -9.07 -18.80
CA GLN A 242 6.68 -9.27 -17.72
C GLN A 242 6.66 -10.71 -17.22
N GLU A 243 6.67 -11.68 -18.14
CA GLU A 243 6.66 -13.11 -17.82
C GLU A 243 7.99 -13.60 -17.21
N ILE A 244 9.09 -12.87 -17.45
CA ILE A 244 10.40 -13.19 -16.87
C ILE A 244 10.51 -12.67 -15.42
N VAL A 245 9.86 -11.53 -15.12
CA VAL A 245 10.02 -10.84 -13.82
C VAL A 245 8.91 -11.18 -12.84
N PHE A 246 7.70 -11.46 -13.31
CA PHE A 246 6.50 -11.77 -12.54
C PHE A 246 5.94 -13.15 -12.86
#